data_ac568b8261a718d2d7ab7ac84e192f87
#
_entry.id   ac568b8261a718d2d7ab7ac84e192f87
#
_cell.length_a   1.000
_cell.length_b   1.000
_cell.length_c   1.000
_cell.angle_alpha   90.00
_cell.angle_beta   90.00
_cell.angle_gamma   90.00
#
_symmetry.space_group_name_H-M   'P 1'
#
loop_
_entity.id
_entity.type
_entity.pdbx_description
1 polymer ?
#
loop_
_entity_poly.entity_id
_entity_poly.type
_entity_poly.pdbx_seq_one_letter_code
_entity_poly.pdbx_strand_id
1 'polypeptide(L)'
;MRFLAMVLLLLFTCSPVFAFQNEPDGFQGIKLNSSFEEVKSSELLCDKYYAGGKKDPKAYDSDLDLDDTCGVCLYEYYFELGEPTQSLHGVPFNVLFTNFYKDKLYSIIVCLGPRKVRTEDDKKLNMFYFRELQRNFTELYGSPTSTYPEQLEANDSYTRLQWEGDKAIISLRWIHDFPQLTITSVPLKNEIRDDICKQASTEVN
;
A
#
# COMPACT_ATOMS: atom_id res chain seq x y z
N MET A 1 28.87 28.27 31.86
CA MET A 1 27.53 27.70 32.05
C MET A 1 26.54 27.98 30.94
N ARG A 2 26.54 29.12 30.26
CA ARG A 2 25.61 29.45 29.17
C ARG A 2 25.80 28.60 27.87
N PHE A 3 27.04 28.19 27.59
CA PHE A 3 27.38 27.36 26.41
C PHE A 3 26.90 25.92 26.55
N LEU A 4 26.93 25.34 27.76
CA LEU A 4 26.46 23.98 28.02
C LEU A 4 24.95 23.85 27.88
N ALA A 5 24.19 24.87 28.27
CA ALA A 5 22.75 24.91 28.13
C ALA A 5 22.29 24.99 26.64
N MET A 6 23.09 25.68 25.82
CA MET A 6 22.76 25.83 24.37
C MET A 6 23.03 24.53 23.61
N VAL A 7 24.07 23.77 23.98
CA VAL A 7 24.39 22.45 23.41
C VAL A 7 23.34 21.42 23.82
N LEU A 8 22.88 21.46 25.08
CA LEU A 8 21.78 20.58 25.53
C LEU A 8 20.47 20.87 24.82
N LEU A 9 20.16 22.13 24.52
CA LEU A 9 18.95 22.52 23.80
C LEU A 9 18.96 22.02 22.33
N LEU A 10 20.13 22.00 21.68
CA LEU A 10 20.31 21.51 20.32
C LEU A 10 20.19 19.98 20.22
N LEU A 11 20.48 19.25 21.29
CA LEU A 11 20.34 17.79 21.32
C LEU A 11 18.88 17.33 21.47
N PHE A 12 17.98 18.20 21.97
CA PHE A 12 16.55 17.90 22.07
C PHE A 12 15.74 18.26 20.82
N THR A 13 16.32 18.96 19.84
CA THR A 13 15.61 19.34 18.60
C THR A 13 15.78 18.31 17.47
N CYS A 14 16.64 17.31 17.60
CA CYS A 14 16.59 16.11 16.77
C CYS A 14 15.48 15.19 17.31
N SER A 15 14.23 15.59 17.13
CA SER A 15 13.15 14.58 17.19
C SER A 15 13.48 13.55 16.15
N PRO A 16 13.76 12.27 16.51
CA PRO A 16 13.86 11.24 15.50
C PRO A 16 12.54 11.30 14.74
N VAL A 17 12.60 11.40 13.42
CA VAL A 17 11.46 11.08 12.58
C VAL A 17 11.21 9.62 12.90
N PHE A 18 10.25 9.36 13.79
CA PHE A 18 9.85 8.01 14.10
C PHE A 18 9.24 7.45 12.82
N ALA A 19 10.00 6.59 12.14
CA ALA A 19 9.38 5.57 11.32
C ALA A 19 8.25 4.98 12.18
N PHE A 20 7.05 4.80 11.63
CA PHE A 20 5.93 4.33 12.42
C PHE A 20 6.29 3.01 13.13
N GLN A 21 5.86 2.87 14.39
CA GLN A 21 6.18 1.70 15.19
C GLN A 21 5.62 0.43 14.52
N ASN A 22 6.38 -0.68 14.58
CA ASN A 22 5.96 -1.98 14.06
C ASN A 22 5.69 -2.01 12.54
N GLU A 23 6.59 -1.45 11.75
CA GLU A 23 6.49 -1.55 10.29
C GLU A 23 6.23 -2.99 9.84
N PRO A 24 5.18 -3.25 9.03
CA PRO A 24 4.91 -4.58 8.53
C PRO A 24 5.98 -5.00 7.51
N ASP A 25 6.36 -6.27 7.54
CA ASP A 25 7.18 -6.89 6.49
C ASP A 25 6.34 -7.50 5.36
N GLY A 26 5.02 -7.37 5.44
CA GLY A 26 4.06 -7.91 4.48
C GLY A 26 2.63 -7.93 5.00
N PHE A 27 1.84 -8.93 4.55
CA PHE A 27 0.42 -9.07 4.87
C PHE A 27 0.06 -10.54 5.13
N GLN A 28 -0.38 -10.87 6.32
CA GLN A 28 -0.86 -12.20 6.71
C GLN A 28 0.03 -13.37 6.23
N GLY A 29 1.32 -13.28 6.49
CA GLY A 29 2.31 -14.30 6.12
C GLY A 29 2.90 -14.14 4.71
N ILE A 30 2.33 -13.30 3.87
CA ILE A 30 2.93 -12.92 2.58
C ILE A 30 3.93 -11.81 2.84
N LYS A 31 5.22 -12.03 2.56
CA LYS A 31 6.28 -11.07 2.80
C LYS A 31 6.58 -10.23 1.58
N LEU A 32 6.81 -8.94 1.77
CA LEU A 32 7.39 -8.08 0.74
C LEU A 32 8.77 -8.61 0.33
N ASN A 33 9.15 -8.40 -0.92
CA ASN A 33 10.37 -8.90 -1.57
C ASN A 33 10.39 -10.42 -1.84
N SER A 34 9.34 -11.17 -1.50
CA SER A 34 9.21 -12.59 -1.89
C SER A 34 9.02 -12.73 -3.40
N SER A 35 9.45 -13.87 -3.95
CA SER A 35 9.16 -14.26 -5.34
C SER A 35 7.68 -14.62 -5.53
N PHE A 36 7.24 -14.68 -6.78
CA PHE A 36 5.87 -15.08 -7.10
C PHE A 36 5.54 -16.48 -6.58
N GLU A 37 6.45 -17.45 -6.70
CA GLU A 37 6.23 -18.82 -6.24
C GLU A 37 6.13 -18.91 -4.70
N GLU A 38 6.92 -18.11 -3.97
CA GLU A 38 6.81 -18.02 -2.52
C GLU A 38 5.46 -17.41 -2.10
N VAL A 39 5.03 -16.34 -2.77
CA VAL A 39 3.72 -15.71 -2.52
C VAL A 39 2.58 -16.68 -2.80
N LYS A 40 2.59 -17.33 -3.95
CA LYS A 40 1.58 -18.30 -4.37
C LYS A 40 1.48 -19.51 -3.41
N SER A 41 2.61 -19.95 -2.85
CA SER A 41 2.67 -21.06 -1.90
C SER A 41 2.37 -20.67 -0.46
N SER A 42 2.12 -19.38 -0.18
CA SER A 42 1.76 -18.93 1.18
C SER A 42 0.46 -19.60 1.66
N GLU A 43 0.31 -19.77 2.97
CA GLU A 43 -0.90 -20.36 3.57
C GLU A 43 -2.20 -19.65 3.13
N LEU A 44 -2.13 -18.32 2.97
CA LEU A 44 -3.27 -17.51 2.53
C LEU A 44 -3.69 -17.81 1.09
N LEU A 45 -2.74 -18.08 0.18
CA LEU A 45 -2.96 -18.14 -1.26
C LEU A 45 -2.81 -19.54 -1.87
N CYS A 46 -2.30 -20.52 -1.12
CA CYS A 46 -2.19 -21.88 -1.64
C CYS A 46 -3.58 -22.38 -2.06
N ASP A 47 -3.63 -23.02 -3.23
CA ASP A 47 -4.86 -23.55 -3.84
C ASP A 47 -5.94 -22.51 -4.19
N LYS A 48 -5.63 -21.22 -4.15
CA LYS A 48 -6.56 -20.17 -4.59
C LYS A 48 -6.46 -19.95 -6.09
N TYR A 49 -7.62 -19.60 -6.68
CA TYR A 49 -7.65 -19.16 -8.06
C TYR A 49 -6.88 -17.85 -8.19
N TYR A 50 -6.04 -17.77 -9.22
CA TYR A 50 -5.37 -16.53 -9.57
C TYR A 50 -5.38 -16.29 -11.08
N ALA A 51 -5.32 -15.03 -11.47
CA ALA A 51 -5.15 -14.58 -12.84
C ALA A 51 -4.24 -13.37 -12.85
N GLY A 52 -3.55 -13.15 -13.94
CA GLY A 52 -2.69 -11.97 -14.07
C GLY A 52 -1.53 -12.20 -15.04
N GLY A 53 -0.60 -11.29 -15.03
CA GLY A 53 0.58 -11.30 -15.87
C GLY A 53 1.21 -9.93 -15.99
N LYS A 54 1.96 -9.72 -17.08
CA LYS A 54 2.62 -8.45 -17.36
C LYS A 54 1.59 -7.33 -17.52
N LYS A 55 1.81 -6.23 -16.83
CA LYS A 55 0.99 -5.01 -16.89
C LYS A 55 1.72 -3.89 -17.60
N ASP A 56 0.95 -3.04 -18.25
CA ASP A 56 1.46 -1.76 -18.72
C ASP A 56 1.64 -0.84 -17.50
N PRO A 57 2.84 -0.31 -17.26
CA PRO A 57 3.10 0.61 -16.15
C PRO A 57 2.16 1.82 -16.13
N LYS A 58 1.71 2.28 -17.31
CA LYS A 58 0.80 3.42 -17.46
C LYS A 58 -0.56 3.26 -16.77
N ALA A 59 -0.96 2.04 -16.46
CA ALA A 59 -2.30 1.76 -15.94
C ALA A 59 -2.40 1.79 -14.42
N TYR A 60 -1.29 1.95 -13.67
CA TYR A 60 -1.32 1.34 -12.34
C TYR A 60 -0.91 2.14 -11.13
N ASP A 61 -0.21 3.24 -11.19
CA ASP A 61 0.14 3.83 -9.91
C ASP A 61 0.34 5.33 -9.94
N SER A 62 -0.70 6.06 -9.56
CA SER A 62 -0.58 7.46 -9.17
C SER A 62 0.41 7.68 -8.02
N ASP A 63 0.76 6.61 -7.29
CA ASP A 63 1.70 6.68 -6.17
C ASP A 63 3.15 6.56 -6.58
N LEU A 64 3.42 6.00 -7.76
CA LEU A 64 4.78 5.94 -8.28
C LEU A 64 5.16 7.22 -9.03
N ASP A 65 4.20 8.16 -9.24
CA ASP A 65 4.41 9.33 -10.12
C ASP A 65 5.05 8.87 -11.46
N LEU A 66 4.60 7.70 -11.95
CA LEU A 66 5.06 7.14 -13.20
C LEU A 66 4.42 7.90 -14.35
N ASP A 67 4.85 9.14 -14.50
CA ASP A 67 4.61 9.88 -15.72
C ASP A 67 5.38 9.17 -16.83
N ASP A 68 4.63 8.59 -17.72
CA ASP A 68 5.02 8.10 -19.03
C ASP A 68 6.38 7.39 -19.25
N THR A 69 6.28 6.13 -19.65
CA THR A 69 7.13 5.54 -20.69
C THR A 69 8.44 4.88 -20.34
N CYS A 70 8.70 4.48 -19.15
CA CYS A 70 9.92 3.70 -18.97
C CYS A 70 9.60 2.21 -19.05
N GLY A 71 10.34 1.46 -19.85
CA GLY A 71 10.20 0.02 -20.10
C GLY A 71 10.30 -0.89 -18.89
N VAL A 72 9.89 -0.40 -17.72
CA VAL A 72 9.80 -1.15 -16.48
C VAL A 72 8.65 -2.14 -16.59
N CYS A 73 8.98 -3.43 -16.53
CA CYS A 73 7.98 -4.48 -16.54
C CYS A 73 7.49 -4.74 -15.13
N LEU A 74 6.21 -4.43 -14.90
CA LEU A 74 5.49 -4.82 -13.70
C LEU A 74 4.60 -6.02 -14.00
N TYR A 75 4.45 -6.90 -13.02
CA TYR A 75 3.54 -8.03 -13.09
C TYR A 75 2.53 -7.92 -11.96
N GLU A 76 1.24 -7.98 -12.30
CA GLU A 76 0.17 -8.01 -11.33
C GLU A 76 -0.55 -9.34 -11.38
N TYR A 77 -0.83 -9.89 -10.21
CA TYR A 77 -1.64 -11.07 -10.05
C TYR A 77 -2.80 -10.78 -9.10
N TYR A 78 -3.98 -11.19 -9.51
CA TYR A 78 -5.22 -11.14 -8.76
C TYR A 78 -5.50 -12.50 -8.17
N PHE A 79 -5.78 -12.56 -6.86
CA PHE A 79 -6.18 -13.77 -6.16
C PHE A 79 -7.59 -13.63 -5.63
N GLU A 80 -8.42 -14.64 -5.91
CA GLU A 80 -9.77 -14.76 -5.38
C GLU A 80 -9.77 -15.76 -4.23
N LEU A 81 -10.06 -15.29 -3.02
CA LEU A 81 -9.95 -16.08 -1.80
C LEU A 81 -11.22 -16.90 -1.49
N GLY A 82 -12.27 -16.72 -2.30
CA GLY A 82 -13.58 -17.36 -2.12
C GLY A 82 -14.50 -16.55 -1.20
N GLU A 83 -15.41 -17.25 -0.50
CA GLU A 83 -16.27 -16.61 0.49
C GLU A 83 -15.42 -15.93 1.56
N PRO A 84 -15.89 -14.78 2.12
CA PRO A 84 -15.09 -13.95 3.03
C PRO A 84 -14.89 -14.65 4.38
N THR A 85 -14.01 -15.66 4.38
CA THR A 85 -13.55 -16.33 5.61
C THR A 85 -12.37 -15.60 6.23
N GLN A 86 -11.74 -14.71 5.47
CA GLN A 86 -10.58 -13.93 5.90
C GLN A 86 -11.04 -12.55 6.37
N SER A 87 -10.39 -12.06 7.42
CA SER A 87 -10.64 -10.72 7.92
C SER A 87 -9.37 -10.04 8.41
N LEU A 88 -9.33 -8.72 8.26
CA LEU A 88 -8.32 -7.85 8.83
C LEU A 88 -8.98 -6.97 9.89
N HIS A 89 -8.63 -7.16 11.16
CA HIS A 89 -9.27 -6.45 12.29
C HIS A 89 -10.81 -6.52 12.26
N GLY A 90 -11.37 -7.70 11.91
CA GLY A 90 -12.80 -7.91 11.80
C GLY A 90 -13.45 -7.40 10.51
N VAL A 91 -12.69 -6.76 9.62
CA VAL A 91 -13.18 -6.33 8.31
C VAL A 91 -12.93 -7.46 7.30
N PRO A 92 -13.99 -8.01 6.66
CA PRO A 92 -13.82 -9.11 5.73
C PRO A 92 -13.12 -8.67 4.44
N PHE A 93 -12.36 -9.58 3.83
CA PHE A 93 -11.81 -9.40 2.49
C PHE A 93 -11.80 -10.73 1.73
N ASN A 94 -11.91 -10.66 0.42
CA ASN A 94 -11.93 -11.85 -0.45
C ASN A 94 -11.09 -11.69 -1.71
N VAL A 95 -10.44 -10.56 -1.88
CA VAL A 95 -9.62 -10.26 -3.06
C VAL A 95 -8.33 -9.59 -2.65
N LEU A 96 -7.28 -10.06 -3.28
CA LEU A 96 -5.93 -9.56 -3.08
C LEU A 96 -5.25 -9.42 -4.45
N PHE A 97 -4.62 -8.28 -4.66
CA PHE A 97 -3.71 -8.08 -5.79
C PHE A 97 -2.27 -8.04 -5.28
N THR A 98 -1.37 -8.62 -6.03
CA THR A 98 0.06 -8.62 -5.73
C THR A 98 0.81 -8.11 -6.94
N ASN A 99 1.69 -7.15 -6.72
CA ASN A 99 2.45 -6.52 -7.78
C ASN A 99 3.94 -6.87 -7.63
N PHE A 100 4.55 -7.30 -8.71
CA PHE A 100 5.93 -7.77 -8.75
C PHE A 100 6.78 -6.92 -9.68
N TYR A 101 8.00 -6.67 -9.25
CA TYR A 101 9.07 -6.07 -10.02
C TYR A 101 10.31 -6.96 -9.95
N LYS A 102 10.85 -7.40 -11.10
CA LYS A 102 11.99 -8.33 -11.19
C LYS A 102 11.78 -9.58 -10.31
N ASP A 103 10.59 -10.17 -10.38
CA ASP A 103 10.17 -11.32 -9.57
C ASP A 103 10.17 -11.09 -8.04
N LYS A 104 10.13 -9.84 -7.59
CA LYS A 104 10.03 -9.48 -6.18
C LYS A 104 8.72 -8.76 -5.92
N LEU A 105 7.98 -9.22 -4.90
CA LEU A 105 6.75 -8.60 -4.47
C LEU A 105 7.03 -7.20 -3.92
N TYR A 106 6.58 -6.17 -4.64
CA TYR A 106 6.76 -4.80 -4.19
C TYR A 106 5.51 -4.19 -3.56
N SER A 107 4.31 -4.69 -3.89
CA SER A 107 3.05 -4.15 -3.36
C SER A 107 1.98 -5.22 -3.23
N ILE A 108 1.20 -5.12 -2.16
CA ILE A 108 0.01 -5.93 -1.89
C ILE A 108 -1.17 -4.98 -1.76
N ILE A 109 -2.24 -5.24 -2.52
CA ILE A 109 -3.47 -4.46 -2.47
C ILE A 109 -4.60 -5.38 -2.00
N VAL A 110 -5.27 -4.99 -0.93
CA VAL A 110 -6.38 -5.74 -0.33
C VAL A 110 -7.66 -4.95 -0.47
N CYS A 111 -8.66 -5.53 -1.13
CA CYS A 111 -10.00 -4.96 -1.19
C CYS A 111 -10.81 -5.44 0.01
N LEU A 112 -11.22 -4.52 0.85
CA LEU A 112 -11.86 -4.76 2.14
C LEU A 112 -13.35 -4.49 2.08
N GLY A 113 -14.14 -5.31 2.77
CA GLY A 113 -15.58 -5.23 2.75
C GLY A 113 -16.24 -5.79 1.47
N PRO A 114 -17.56 -5.68 1.33
CA PRO A 114 -18.29 -6.12 0.14
C PRO A 114 -17.93 -5.26 -1.07
N ARG A 115 -17.34 -5.88 -2.12
CA ARG A 115 -16.95 -5.19 -3.36
C ARG A 115 -18.12 -4.65 -4.19
N LYS A 116 -19.30 -5.28 -4.08
CA LYS A 116 -20.49 -4.84 -4.82
C LYS A 116 -21.36 -4.03 -3.89
N VAL A 117 -21.09 -2.74 -3.83
CA VAL A 117 -21.98 -1.78 -3.18
C VAL A 117 -23.24 -1.66 -4.04
N ARG A 118 -24.35 -2.19 -3.54
CA ARG A 118 -25.64 -2.21 -4.25
C ARG A 118 -26.66 -1.29 -3.59
N THR A 119 -26.45 -0.98 -2.34
CA THR A 119 -27.38 -0.22 -1.50
C THR A 119 -26.65 0.84 -0.70
N GLU A 120 -27.37 1.86 -0.23
CA GLU A 120 -26.84 2.86 0.70
C GLU A 120 -26.40 2.23 2.03
N ASP A 121 -26.95 1.08 2.40
CA ASP A 121 -26.54 0.38 3.62
C ASP A 121 -25.18 -0.33 3.43
N ASP A 122 -24.91 -0.87 2.23
CA ASP A 122 -23.57 -1.39 1.89
C ASP A 122 -22.53 -0.27 1.99
N LYS A 123 -22.83 0.91 1.48
CA LYS A 123 -21.95 2.08 1.55
C LYS A 123 -21.68 2.50 3.00
N LYS A 124 -22.73 2.56 3.83
CA LYS A 124 -22.59 2.86 5.28
C LYS A 124 -21.74 1.82 6.01
N LEU A 125 -21.93 0.53 5.68
CA LEU A 125 -21.14 -0.56 6.23
C LEU A 125 -19.67 -0.44 5.84
N ASN A 126 -19.37 -0.18 4.58
CA ASN A 126 -18.02 0.03 4.11
C ASN A 126 -17.38 1.26 4.75
N MET A 127 -18.13 2.36 4.95
CA MET A 127 -17.63 3.54 5.65
C MET A 127 -17.34 3.22 7.13
N PHE A 128 -18.15 2.40 7.78
CA PHE A 128 -17.87 1.90 9.12
C PHE A 128 -16.57 1.10 9.13
N TYR A 129 -16.37 0.17 8.20
CA TYR A 129 -15.13 -0.60 8.07
C TYR A 129 -13.90 0.30 7.84
N PHE A 130 -14.01 1.31 6.98
CA PHE A 130 -12.91 2.27 6.77
C PHE A 130 -12.50 2.96 8.07
N ARG A 131 -13.47 3.43 8.87
CA ARG A 131 -13.22 4.10 10.16
C ARG A 131 -12.61 3.16 11.19
N GLU A 132 -13.07 1.91 11.24
CA GLU A 132 -12.50 0.89 12.12
C GLU A 132 -11.04 0.57 11.75
N LEU A 133 -10.75 0.43 10.48
CA LEU A 133 -9.38 0.24 10.00
C LEU A 133 -8.49 1.45 10.31
N GLN A 134 -8.98 2.66 10.08
CA GLN A 134 -8.28 3.89 10.44
C GLN A 134 -7.93 3.91 11.92
N ARG A 135 -8.89 3.60 12.80
CA ARG A 135 -8.66 3.54 14.23
C ARG A 135 -7.61 2.49 14.60
N ASN A 136 -7.78 1.26 14.13
CA ASN A 136 -6.85 0.16 14.41
C ASN A 136 -5.43 0.45 13.92
N PHE A 137 -5.29 1.02 12.74
CA PHE A 137 -3.97 1.38 12.19
C PHE A 137 -3.35 2.55 12.94
N THR A 138 -4.14 3.52 13.39
CA THR A 138 -3.64 4.60 14.23
C THR A 138 -3.17 4.07 15.59
N GLU A 139 -3.86 3.08 16.17
CA GLU A 139 -3.44 2.43 17.43
C GLU A 139 -2.14 1.62 17.24
N LEU A 140 -1.99 0.92 16.10
CA LEU A 140 -0.83 0.06 15.82
C LEU A 140 0.41 0.84 15.37
N TYR A 141 0.22 1.84 14.54
CA TYR A 141 1.29 2.50 13.80
C TYR A 141 1.45 3.99 14.18
N GLY A 142 0.59 4.51 15.03
CA GLY A 142 0.56 5.94 15.35
C GLY A 142 -0.29 6.73 14.35
N SER A 143 -0.24 8.06 14.45
CA SER A 143 -0.94 8.92 13.50
C SER A 143 -0.39 8.76 12.08
N PRO A 144 -1.25 8.82 11.04
CA PRO A 144 -0.77 8.77 9.67
C PRO A 144 0.23 9.91 9.41
N THR A 145 1.28 9.61 8.66
CA THR A 145 2.33 10.58 8.29
C THR A 145 1.79 11.61 7.31
N SER A 146 0.80 11.22 6.51
CA SER A 146 0.13 12.12 5.59
C SER A 146 -1.35 11.74 5.42
N THR A 147 -2.16 12.76 5.12
CA THR A 147 -3.57 12.61 4.80
C THR A 147 -3.85 13.42 3.54
N TYR A 148 -4.25 12.76 2.49
CA TYR A 148 -4.55 13.40 1.21
C TYR A 148 -6.05 13.32 0.93
N PRO A 149 -6.73 14.44 0.69
CA PRO A 149 -8.00 14.43 0.03
C PRO A 149 -7.74 14.17 -1.46
N GLU A 150 -7.98 12.96 -1.94
CA GLU A 150 -7.95 12.68 -3.38
C GLU A 150 -9.26 13.18 -3.99
N GLN A 151 -9.18 14.13 -4.92
CA GLN A 151 -10.29 14.51 -5.79
C GLN A 151 -10.11 13.74 -7.09
N LEU A 152 -10.85 12.65 -7.25
CA LEU A 152 -11.06 12.03 -8.54
C LEU A 152 -12.41 12.51 -9.07
N GLU A 153 -12.38 13.21 -10.22
CA GLU A 153 -13.52 13.71 -11.00
C GLU A 153 -14.79 14.15 -10.24
N ALA A 154 -14.97 15.44 -10.19
CA ALA A 154 -16.16 16.26 -9.93
C ALA A 154 -17.06 15.98 -8.72
N ASN A 155 -17.19 14.77 -8.17
CA ASN A 155 -18.12 14.50 -7.06
C ASN A 155 -17.66 13.51 -5.99
N ASP A 156 -16.52 12.84 -6.14
CA ASP A 156 -16.04 11.86 -5.17
C ASP A 156 -14.78 12.38 -4.45
N SER A 157 -14.94 12.81 -3.21
CA SER A 157 -13.80 13.09 -2.34
C SER A 157 -13.27 11.77 -1.79
N TYR A 158 -12.08 11.35 -2.22
CA TYR A 158 -11.39 10.21 -1.64
C TYR A 158 -10.52 10.67 -0.47
N THR A 159 -10.51 9.88 0.58
CA THR A 159 -9.58 10.08 1.68
C THR A 159 -8.52 9.00 1.61
N ARG A 160 -7.28 9.41 1.55
CA ARG A 160 -6.12 8.53 1.67
C ARG A 160 -5.38 8.85 2.96
N LEU A 161 -5.19 7.83 3.77
CA LEU A 161 -4.35 7.88 4.98
C LEU A 161 -3.09 7.07 4.69
N GLN A 162 -1.94 7.62 5.00
CA GLN A 162 -0.67 6.98 4.70
C GLN A 162 0.24 6.97 5.92
N TRP A 163 0.86 5.83 6.17
CA TRP A 163 1.91 5.62 7.16
C TRP A 163 3.17 5.25 6.39
N GLU A 164 4.18 6.11 6.44
CA GLU A 164 5.46 5.92 5.76
C GLU A 164 6.54 5.54 6.76
N GLY A 165 7.21 4.42 6.48
CA GLY A 165 8.36 3.94 7.21
C GLY A 165 9.58 3.75 6.31
N ASP A 166 10.62 3.16 6.87
CA ASP A 166 11.86 2.88 6.13
C ASP A 166 11.75 1.63 5.24
N LYS A 167 10.88 0.67 5.63
CA LYS A 167 10.71 -0.62 4.94
C LYS A 167 9.44 -0.68 4.14
N ALA A 168 8.35 -0.10 4.66
CA ALA A 168 7.03 -0.20 4.06
C ALA A 168 6.26 1.12 4.13
N ILE A 169 5.39 1.30 3.14
CA ILE A 169 4.33 2.31 3.14
C ILE A 169 3.01 1.57 3.25
N ILE A 170 2.18 1.96 4.21
CA ILE A 170 0.79 1.53 4.30
C ILE A 170 -0.08 2.67 3.80
N SER A 171 -1.00 2.39 2.88
CA SER A 171 -2.02 3.34 2.44
C SER A 171 -3.40 2.73 2.65
N LEU A 172 -4.25 3.42 3.39
CA LEU A 172 -5.67 3.11 3.53
C LEU A 172 -6.46 4.13 2.74
N ARG A 173 -7.19 3.67 1.72
CA ARG A 173 -7.93 4.51 0.78
C ARG A 173 -9.41 4.20 0.84
N TRP A 174 -10.22 5.20 0.53
CA TRP A 174 -11.63 5.04 0.20
C TRP A 174 -11.80 5.16 -1.32
N ILE A 175 -12.08 4.09 -2.01
CA ILE A 175 -12.17 4.06 -3.48
C ILE A 175 -13.49 3.39 -3.89
N HIS A 176 -14.28 4.05 -4.74
CA HIS A 176 -15.53 3.48 -5.28
C HIS A 176 -16.44 2.86 -4.20
N ASP A 177 -16.63 3.57 -3.10
CA ASP A 177 -17.46 3.18 -1.97
C ASP A 177 -16.98 1.94 -1.17
N PHE A 178 -15.71 1.58 -1.25
CA PHE A 178 -15.12 0.56 -0.38
C PHE A 178 -13.70 0.92 0.09
N PRO A 179 -13.28 0.40 1.25
CA PRO A 179 -11.92 0.59 1.73
C PRO A 179 -10.95 -0.31 0.98
N GLN A 180 -9.80 0.25 0.63
CA GLN A 180 -8.68 -0.45 0.04
C GLN A 180 -7.43 -0.22 0.89
N LEU A 181 -6.73 -1.31 1.20
CA LEU A 181 -5.43 -1.28 1.85
C LEU A 181 -4.34 -1.59 0.85
N THR A 182 -3.29 -0.78 0.82
CA THR A 182 -2.07 -1.06 0.05
C THR A 182 -0.88 -1.11 1.01
N ILE A 183 -0.02 -2.11 0.85
CA ILE A 183 1.26 -2.21 1.55
C ILE A 183 2.35 -2.29 0.49
N THR A 184 3.27 -1.34 0.50
CA THR A 184 4.31 -1.19 -0.54
C THR A 184 5.70 -1.24 0.06
N SER A 185 6.62 -1.97 -0.55
CA SER A 185 8.03 -2.02 -0.19
C SER A 185 8.74 -0.72 -0.56
N VAL A 186 9.25 0.02 0.41
CA VAL A 186 10.02 1.25 0.18
C VAL A 186 11.30 0.98 -0.63
N PRO A 187 12.12 -0.03 -0.30
CA PRO A 187 13.31 -0.33 -1.09
C PRO A 187 13.02 -0.62 -2.56
N LEU A 188 12.00 -1.45 -2.85
CA LEU A 188 11.63 -1.77 -4.23
C LEU A 188 11.01 -0.59 -4.96
N LYS A 189 10.19 0.23 -4.28
CA LYS A 189 9.66 1.48 -4.84
C LYS A 189 10.80 2.40 -5.29
N ASN A 190 11.84 2.53 -4.48
CA ASN A 190 13.02 3.33 -4.81
C ASN A 190 13.82 2.72 -5.97
N GLU A 191 14.02 1.38 -6.00
CA GLU A 191 14.68 0.68 -7.11
C GLU A 191 13.94 0.90 -8.44
N ILE A 192 12.60 0.76 -8.44
CA ILE A 192 11.76 1.02 -9.61
C ILE A 192 11.96 2.44 -10.12
N ARG A 193 11.88 3.43 -9.25
CA ARG A 193 12.08 4.85 -9.59
C ARG A 193 13.45 5.10 -10.20
N ASP A 194 14.52 4.52 -9.60
CA ASP A 194 15.88 4.68 -10.08
C ASP A 194 16.08 4.05 -11.46
N ASP A 195 15.46 2.90 -11.72
CA ASP A 195 15.53 2.24 -13.02
C ASP A 195 14.76 3.01 -14.11
N ILE A 196 13.63 3.62 -13.75
CA ILE A 196 12.90 4.52 -14.64
C ILE A 196 13.77 5.73 -15.01
N CYS A 197 14.39 6.39 -14.03
CA CYS A 197 15.26 7.53 -14.28
C CYS A 197 16.46 7.21 -15.18
N LYS A 198 17.06 6.00 -15.02
CA LYS A 198 18.17 5.56 -15.86
C LYS A 198 17.74 5.34 -17.31
N GLN A 199 16.57 4.73 -17.53
CA GLN A 199 16.07 4.48 -18.89
C GLN A 199 15.75 5.79 -19.62
N ALA A 200 15.07 6.74 -18.95
CA ALA A 200 14.80 8.05 -19.51
C ALA A 200 16.09 8.80 -19.93
N SER A 201 17.18 8.60 -19.19
CA SER A 201 18.47 9.24 -19.51
C SER A 201 19.19 8.59 -20.71
N THR A 202 18.86 7.35 -21.04
CA THR A 202 19.48 6.62 -22.20
C THR A 202 18.76 6.91 -23.50
N GLU A 203 17.50 7.30 -23.48
CA GLU A 203 16.72 7.63 -24.68
C GLU A 203 16.96 9.05 -25.21
N VAL A 204 17.63 9.90 -24.45
CA VAL A 204 17.92 11.31 -24.80
C VAL A 204 19.30 11.46 -25.47
N ASN A 205 20.13 10.42 -25.53
CA ASN A 205 21.44 10.40 -26.16
C ASN A 205 21.41 9.59 -27.47
#